data_027eb9f4bc24e1de1e7b73d5645d663e
#
_entry.id   027eb9f4bc24e1de1e7b73d5645d663e
#
_cell.length_a   1.000
_cell.length_b   1.000
_cell.length_c   1.000
_cell.angle_alpha   90.00
_cell.angle_beta   90.00
_cell.angle_gamma   90.00
#
_symmetry.space_group_name_H-M   'P 1'
#
loop_
_entity.id
_entity.type
_entity.pdbx_description
1 polymer ?
#
loop_
_entity_poly.entity_id
_entity_poly.type
_entity_poly.pdbx_seq_one_letter_code
_entity_poly.pdbx_strand_id
1 'polypeptide(L)'
;MARQRHTPKGRLLITGTVLLILLVAGILTAGRTINGVAVQMSGRIVRHISEYHYRLLQVEFERSEGVLDASVQFMRERTAPTDAELHVLAATLMRMDPKAGCVWFAEAGGRTIRSYPRGKTPRTTEAAGDFRQRLIAATDGDSVRSHVTGSGRIQVWSMACPVTDRTGRRHICGIDFPLPEIYTCMTQSPASSGYATLFDPEGVIVYHPDSLKLGRPASDSTGLAAFRKVAATGQSVTVHAISNYLNIDEERIYYPIQLGGRRWVAGIGIPRLVIEQEIDDFHFYTVFAAVISVLFFAVLLVLAQRRWRREYDLRRHSERESAQLHLQQLLEQIDPHFLFNSLNSLYALIRCNPDQAREFTLTLSRVYRRVLERRKQILSTLAEEIDFTWQYYTLQKIRFDDRIELTSAIDPALRNWRIPSMSLQTLVENAVKHNSITGGNPLHIRIRTEGESFLIENNYTPRSDGDKESLGMGCLL
;
A
#
# COMPACT_ATOMS: atom_id res chain seq x y z
N MET A 1 -37.35 -5.57 24.45
CA MET A 1 -35.94 -5.41 24.04
C MET A 1 -35.85 -4.34 22.95
N ALA A 2 -35.47 -3.12 23.32
CA ALA A 2 -35.39 -1.97 22.41
C ALA A 2 -34.12 -2.08 21.58
N ARG A 3 -34.24 -2.38 20.29
CA ARG A 3 -33.16 -2.22 19.31
C ARG A 3 -32.81 -0.74 19.25
N GLN A 4 -31.70 -0.33 19.86
CA GLN A 4 -31.09 0.98 19.64
C GLN A 4 -30.80 1.12 18.14
N ARG A 5 -31.64 1.85 17.43
CA ARG A 5 -31.36 2.30 16.05
C ARG A 5 -30.25 3.34 16.15
N HIS A 6 -29.00 2.90 16.04
CA HIS A 6 -27.88 3.81 15.86
C HIS A 6 -28.21 4.78 14.72
N THR A 7 -28.20 6.06 15.02
CA THR A 7 -28.39 7.10 14.00
C THR A 7 -27.32 6.95 12.92
N PRO A 8 -27.62 7.24 11.66
CA PRO A 8 -26.65 7.10 10.56
C PRO A 8 -25.33 7.85 10.81
N LYS A 9 -25.36 8.92 11.63
CA LYS A 9 -24.16 9.63 12.11
C LYS A 9 -23.28 8.75 13.03
N GLY A 10 -23.87 7.95 13.90
CA GLY A 10 -23.11 7.05 14.79
C GLY A 10 -22.44 5.91 14.02
N ARG A 11 -23.10 5.35 13.00
CA ARG A 11 -22.49 4.31 12.14
C ARG A 11 -21.31 4.85 11.35
N LEU A 12 -21.38 6.07 10.82
CA LEU A 12 -20.29 6.70 10.07
C LEU A 12 -19.07 6.98 10.96
N LEU A 13 -19.30 7.42 12.19
CA LEU A 13 -18.23 7.66 13.16
C LEU A 13 -17.56 6.35 13.56
N ILE A 14 -18.33 5.28 13.79
CA ILE A 14 -17.80 3.96 14.13
C ILE A 14 -17.00 3.38 12.97
N THR A 15 -17.51 3.43 11.74
CA THR A 15 -16.77 2.94 10.56
C THR A 15 -15.50 3.73 10.31
N GLY A 16 -15.51 5.05 10.48
CA GLY A 16 -14.32 5.90 10.36
C GLY A 16 -13.27 5.58 11.43
N THR A 17 -13.69 5.36 12.68
CA THR A 17 -12.77 4.97 13.77
C THR A 17 -12.19 3.57 13.57
N VAL A 18 -12.99 2.61 13.14
CA VAL A 18 -12.51 1.26 12.81
C VAL A 18 -11.50 1.30 11.67
N LEU A 19 -11.76 2.07 10.63
CA LEU A 19 -10.85 2.21 9.50
C LEU A 19 -9.52 2.88 9.91
N LEU A 20 -9.58 3.88 10.79
CA LEU A 20 -8.40 4.53 11.36
C LEU A 20 -7.58 3.56 12.22
N ILE A 21 -8.23 2.76 13.05
CA ILE A 21 -7.56 1.73 13.87
C ILE A 21 -6.89 0.68 12.97
N LEU A 22 -7.57 0.22 11.92
CA LEU A 22 -7.00 -0.73 10.95
C LEU A 22 -5.80 -0.13 10.19
N LEU A 23 -5.88 1.15 9.83
CA LEU A 23 -4.79 1.87 9.19
C LEU A 23 -3.56 1.96 10.11
N VAL A 24 -3.77 2.36 11.38
CA VAL A 24 -2.70 2.45 12.39
C VAL A 24 -2.09 1.06 12.66
N ALA A 25 -2.92 0.03 12.80
CA ALA A 25 -2.45 -1.35 12.95
C ALA A 25 -1.65 -1.82 11.73
N GLY A 26 -2.10 -1.48 10.52
CA GLY A 26 -1.39 -1.75 9.28
C GLY A 26 -0.02 -1.07 9.21
N ILE A 27 0.09 0.20 9.62
CA ILE A 27 1.35 0.94 9.66
C ILE A 27 2.30 0.32 10.70
N LEU A 28 1.80 -0.05 11.88
CA LEU A 28 2.62 -0.68 12.93
C LEU A 28 3.14 -2.07 12.51
N THR A 29 2.30 -2.86 11.84
CA THR A 29 2.72 -4.17 11.31
C THR A 29 3.70 -4.01 10.16
N ALA A 30 3.48 -3.08 9.24
CA ALA A 30 4.41 -2.74 8.18
C ALA A 30 5.75 -2.25 8.74
N GLY A 31 5.75 -1.38 9.77
CA GLY A 31 6.96 -0.92 10.43
C GLY A 31 7.78 -2.06 11.05
N ARG A 32 7.12 -3.03 11.68
CA ARG A 32 7.80 -4.23 12.23
C ARG A 32 8.40 -5.11 11.14
N THR A 33 7.68 -5.36 10.06
CA THR A 33 8.18 -6.15 8.93
C THR A 33 9.33 -5.44 8.22
N ILE A 34 9.24 -4.13 8.03
CA ILE A 34 10.29 -3.30 7.44
C ILE A 34 11.56 -3.34 8.28
N ASN A 35 11.46 -3.20 9.62
CA ASN A 35 12.59 -3.31 10.50
C ASN A 35 13.24 -4.70 10.43
N GLY A 36 12.45 -5.76 10.39
CA GLY A 36 12.96 -7.13 10.19
C GLY A 36 13.68 -7.31 8.85
N VAL A 37 13.15 -6.73 7.77
CA VAL A 37 13.79 -6.74 6.45
C VAL A 37 15.07 -5.91 6.45
N ALA A 38 15.11 -4.73 7.09
CA ALA A 38 16.30 -3.90 7.21
C ALA A 38 17.45 -4.63 7.92
N VAL A 39 17.17 -5.30 9.04
CA VAL A 39 18.15 -6.12 9.75
C VAL A 39 18.67 -7.29 8.88
N GLN A 40 17.81 -7.95 8.12
CA GLN A 40 18.24 -9.00 7.20
C GLN A 40 19.06 -8.45 6.02
N MET A 41 18.69 -7.28 5.48
CA MET A 41 19.46 -6.61 4.43
C MET A 41 20.84 -6.21 4.94
N SER A 42 20.94 -5.63 6.14
CA SER A 42 22.21 -5.32 6.80
C SER A 42 23.14 -6.53 6.83
N GLY A 43 22.66 -7.66 7.33
CA GLY A 43 23.46 -8.90 7.35
C GLY A 43 23.87 -9.42 5.97
N ARG A 44 23.05 -9.18 4.91
CA ARG A 44 23.42 -9.52 3.53
C ARG A 44 24.48 -8.59 2.96
N ILE A 45 24.36 -7.28 3.21
CA ILE A 45 25.33 -6.27 2.76
C ILE A 45 26.69 -6.56 3.38
N VAL A 46 26.74 -6.76 4.70
CA VAL A 46 27.95 -7.13 5.42
C VAL A 46 28.60 -8.38 4.82
N ARG A 47 27.80 -9.42 4.60
CA ARG A 47 28.29 -10.67 4.00
C ARG A 47 28.80 -10.44 2.58
N HIS A 48 28.10 -9.70 1.78
CA HIS A 48 28.49 -9.43 0.39
C HIS A 48 29.81 -8.64 0.30
N ILE A 49 29.94 -7.57 1.08
CA ILE A 49 31.17 -6.78 1.16
C ILE A 49 32.32 -7.63 1.67
N SER A 50 32.09 -8.43 2.72
CA SER A 50 33.14 -9.27 3.29
C SER A 50 33.57 -10.40 2.34
N GLU A 51 32.64 -11.05 1.66
CA GLU A 51 32.94 -12.07 0.66
C GLU A 51 33.70 -11.49 -0.55
N TYR A 52 33.41 -10.27 -0.95
CA TYR A 52 34.15 -9.58 -2.01
C TYR A 52 35.61 -9.37 -1.61
N HIS A 53 35.86 -8.80 -0.44
CA HIS A 53 37.23 -8.59 0.07
C HIS A 53 37.99 -9.92 0.29
N TYR A 54 37.26 -10.91 0.80
CA TYR A 54 37.82 -12.25 0.98
C TYR A 54 38.26 -12.87 -0.37
N ARG A 55 37.41 -12.82 -1.39
CA ARG A 55 37.76 -13.33 -2.73
C ARG A 55 38.92 -12.56 -3.37
N LEU A 56 38.95 -11.25 -3.20
CA LEU A 56 40.07 -10.43 -3.67
C LEU A 56 41.38 -10.87 -3.04
N LEU A 57 41.43 -11.04 -1.71
CA LEU A 57 42.56 -11.56 -1.01
C LEU A 57 42.94 -12.94 -1.53
N GLN A 58 42.00 -13.84 -1.65
CA GLN A 58 42.24 -15.21 -2.12
C GLN A 58 42.93 -15.22 -3.49
N VAL A 59 42.40 -14.49 -4.46
CA VAL A 59 42.94 -14.40 -5.82
C VAL A 59 44.37 -13.85 -5.80
N GLU A 60 44.63 -12.81 -4.98
CA GLU A 60 45.95 -12.20 -4.89
C GLU A 60 46.99 -13.13 -4.27
N PHE A 61 46.60 -13.92 -3.28
CA PHE A 61 47.51 -14.90 -2.63
C PHE A 61 47.67 -16.15 -3.49
N GLU A 62 46.66 -16.65 -4.17
CA GLU A 62 46.76 -17.75 -5.13
C GLU A 62 47.70 -17.41 -6.31
N ARG A 63 47.69 -16.13 -6.74
CA ARG A 63 48.65 -15.65 -7.75
C ARG A 63 50.10 -15.77 -7.23
N SER A 64 50.36 -15.28 -6.00
CA SER A 64 51.70 -15.34 -5.39
C SER A 64 52.20 -16.77 -5.15
N GLU A 65 51.27 -17.68 -4.77
CA GLU A 65 51.57 -19.11 -4.62
C GLU A 65 51.88 -19.74 -6.00
N GLY A 66 51.09 -19.41 -7.04
CA GLY A 66 51.30 -19.90 -8.40
C GLY A 66 52.66 -19.48 -8.98
N VAL A 67 53.19 -18.30 -8.61
CA VAL A 67 54.54 -17.85 -8.99
C VAL A 67 55.61 -18.70 -8.28
N LEU A 68 55.41 -19.02 -7.01
CA LEU A 68 56.34 -19.93 -6.27
C LEU A 68 56.33 -21.32 -6.87
N ASP A 69 55.13 -21.89 -7.15
CA ASP A 69 54.98 -23.21 -7.75
C ASP A 69 55.65 -23.30 -9.14
N ALA A 70 55.54 -22.25 -9.94
CA ALA A 70 56.21 -22.17 -11.23
C ALA A 70 57.76 -22.24 -11.04
N SER A 71 58.32 -21.59 -9.99
CA SER A 71 59.73 -21.68 -9.66
C SER A 71 60.15 -23.09 -9.21
N VAL A 72 59.32 -23.74 -8.41
CA VAL A 72 59.51 -25.12 -7.95
C VAL A 72 59.49 -26.08 -9.13
N GLN A 73 58.53 -25.97 -10.03
CA GLN A 73 58.44 -26.83 -11.18
C GLN A 73 59.64 -26.69 -12.13
N PHE A 74 60.06 -25.45 -12.38
CA PHE A 74 61.26 -25.21 -13.18
C PHE A 74 62.49 -25.93 -12.57
N MET A 75 62.70 -25.79 -11.27
CA MET A 75 63.81 -26.43 -10.56
C MET A 75 63.74 -27.98 -10.57
N ARG A 76 62.53 -28.50 -10.46
CA ARG A 76 62.29 -29.99 -10.48
C ARG A 76 62.62 -30.62 -11.82
N GLU A 77 62.46 -29.87 -12.91
CA GLU A 77 62.68 -30.36 -14.28
C GLU A 77 64.13 -30.23 -14.78
N ARG A 78 64.99 -29.51 -14.03
CA ARG A 78 66.38 -29.19 -14.43
C ARG A 78 67.39 -30.00 -13.68
N THR A 79 68.57 -30.12 -14.31
CA THR A 79 69.79 -30.66 -13.68
C THR A 79 70.79 -29.48 -13.57
N ALA A 80 70.96 -28.90 -12.38
CA ALA A 80 71.88 -27.80 -12.07
C ALA A 80 71.70 -26.57 -12.98
N PRO A 81 70.63 -25.74 -12.78
CA PRO A 81 70.38 -24.55 -13.58
C PRO A 81 71.52 -23.53 -13.43
N THR A 82 71.88 -22.92 -14.56
CA THR A 82 72.90 -21.86 -14.63
C THR A 82 72.41 -20.54 -14.06
N ASP A 83 73.27 -19.64 -13.63
CA ASP A 83 72.92 -18.30 -13.12
C ASP A 83 72.13 -17.48 -14.16
N ALA A 84 72.44 -17.65 -15.47
CA ALA A 84 71.70 -17.00 -16.55
C ALA A 84 70.25 -17.50 -16.61
N GLU A 85 70.01 -18.81 -16.52
CA GLU A 85 68.67 -19.40 -16.50
C GLU A 85 67.86 -18.96 -15.29
N LEU A 86 68.46 -18.95 -14.08
CA LEU A 86 67.84 -18.47 -12.84
C LEU A 86 67.47 -16.98 -12.92
N HIS A 87 68.31 -16.17 -13.55
CA HIS A 87 68.05 -14.75 -13.78
C HIS A 87 66.85 -14.52 -14.71
N VAL A 88 66.77 -15.27 -15.81
CA VAL A 88 65.65 -15.21 -16.75
C VAL A 88 64.36 -15.70 -16.05
N LEU A 89 64.43 -16.78 -15.30
CA LEU A 89 63.31 -17.28 -14.53
C LEU A 89 62.82 -16.23 -13.51
N ALA A 90 63.70 -15.68 -12.72
CA ALA A 90 63.38 -14.66 -11.72
C ALA A 90 62.70 -13.42 -12.37
N ALA A 91 63.22 -12.96 -13.51
CA ALA A 91 62.63 -11.84 -14.25
C ALA A 91 61.24 -12.17 -14.80
N THR A 92 61.02 -13.43 -15.20
CA THR A 92 59.71 -13.92 -15.70
C THR A 92 58.71 -14.02 -14.52
N LEU A 93 59.11 -14.61 -13.40
CA LEU A 93 58.25 -14.75 -12.23
C LEU A 93 57.81 -13.37 -11.68
N MET A 94 58.76 -12.39 -11.64
CA MET A 94 58.46 -11.05 -11.20
C MET A 94 57.55 -10.28 -12.22
N ARG A 95 57.47 -10.71 -13.49
CA ARG A 95 56.46 -10.21 -14.42
C ARG A 95 55.10 -10.83 -14.22
N MET A 96 55.03 -12.11 -13.82
CA MET A 96 53.77 -12.79 -13.51
C MET A 96 53.09 -12.23 -12.27
N ASP A 97 53.91 -11.85 -11.23
CA ASP A 97 53.38 -11.12 -10.07
C ASP A 97 54.18 -9.81 -9.88
N PRO A 98 53.61 -8.66 -10.27
CA PRO A 98 54.26 -7.37 -10.07
C PRO A 98 54.61 -6.99 -8.65
N LYS A 99 54.00 -7.63 -7.66
CA LYS A 99 54.29 -7.40 -6.23
C LYS A 99 55.56 -8.11 -5.76
N ALA A 100 56.03 -9.14 -6.48
CA ALA A 100 57.24 -9.84 -6.14
C ALA A 100 58.45 -8.90 -6.25
N GLY A 101 59.11 -8.61 -5.15
CA GLY A 101 60.28 -7.71 -5.11
C GLY A 101 61.60 -8.43 -5.29
N CYS A 102 61.69 -9.72 -4.94
CA CYS A 102 62.90 -10.52 -5.11
C CYS A 102 62.54 -12.00 -5.25
N VAL A 103 63.19 -12.67 -6.16
CA VAL A 103 63.18 -14.14 -6.24
C VAL A 103 64.56 -14.64 -5.80
N TRP A 104 64.61 -15.69 -5.00
CA TRP A 104 65.89 -16.22 -4.52
C TRP A 104 65.91 -17.75 -4.49
N PHE A 105 67.09 -18.31 -4.61
CA PHE A 105 67.35 -19.74 -4.62
C PHE A 105 68.46 -20.08 -3.64
N ALA A 106 68.34 -21.21 -2.94
CA ALA A 106 69.36 -21.73 -2.05
C ALA A 106 69.46 -23.24 -2.20
N GLU A 107 70.57 -23.83 -1.89
CA GLU A 107 70.77 -25.29 -1.70
C GLU A 107 70.36 -25.65 -0.28
N ALA A 108 69.70 -26.77 -0.05
CA ALA A 108 69.33 -27.24 1.25
C ALA A 108 70.67 -27.67 1.97
N GLY A 109 70.98 -27.05 3.14
CA GLY A 109 72.24 -27.22 3.82
C GLY A 109 73.38 -26.34 3.30
N GLY A 110 73.21 -25.58 2.22
CA GLY A 110 74.17 -24.61 1.70
C GLY A 110 74.18 -23.30 2.47
N ARG A 111 75.37 -22.67 2.51
CA ARG A 111 75.53 -21.35 3.18
C ARG A 111 75.25 -20.17 2.30
N THR A 112 74.96 -20.37 1.00
CA THR A 112 74.82 -19.32 -0.02
C THR A 112 73.44 -19.21 -0.51
N ILE A 113 72.91 -17.98 -0.60
CA ILE A 113 71.58 -17.62 -1.21
C ILE A 113 71.87 -16.76 -2.40
N ARG A 114 71.33 -17.18 -3.59
CA ARG A 114 71.34 -16.38 -4.83
C ARG A 114 70.03 -15.58 -4.91
N SER A 115 70.12 -14.26 -4.90
CA SER A 115 68.99 -13.37 -4.88
C SER A 115 68.95 -12.53 -6.14
N TYR A 116 67.74 -12.43 -6.74
CA TYR A 116 67.44 -11.67 -7.96
C TYR A 116 66.41 -10.59 -7.61
N PRO A 117 66.86 -9.43 -7.08
CA PRO A 117 65.95 -8.35 -6.72
C PRO A 117 65.48 -7.60 -7.96
N ARG A 118 64.24 -7.11 -7.96
CA ARG A 118 63.64 -6.34 -9.03
C ARG A 118 64.42 -5.07 -9.31
N GLY A 119 64.82 -4.88 -10.59
CA GLY A 119 65.53 -3.67 -11.01
C GLY A 119 66.95 -3.46 -10.46
N LYS A 120 67.53 -4.51 -9.85
CA LYS A 120 68.90 -4.47 -9.30
C LYS A 120 69.70 -5.68 -9.78
N THR A 121 71.03 -5.58 -9.67
CA THR A 121 71.91 -6.69 -10.01
C THR A 121 71.75 -7.88 -9.09
N PRO A 122 71.84 -9.13 -9.63
CA PRO A 122 71.84 -10.34 -8.80
C PRO A 122 72.89 -10.29 -7.71
N ARG A 123 72.61 -10.87 -6.57
CA ARG A 123 73.56 -10.92 -5.41
C ARG A 123 73.63 -12.33 -4.87
N THR A 124 74.86 -12.76 -4.59
CA THR A 124 75.05 -13.94 -3.81
C THR A 124 75.53 -13.52 -2.40
N THR A 125 74.76 -13.92 -1.37
CA THR A 125 75.01 -13.60 0.02
C THR A 125 75.26 -14.84 0.80
N GLU A 126 76.26 -14.79 1.73
CA GLU A 126 76.35 -15.85 2.71
C GLU A 126 75.19 -15.79 3.67
N ALA A 127 74.64 -16.95 3.96
CA ALA A 127 73.42 -17.08 4.71
C ALA A 127 73.57 -16.82 6.25
N ALA A 128 74.65 -16.34 6.70
CA ALA A 128 74.93 -16.13 8.13
C ALA A 128 74.08 -14.96 8.70
N GLY A 129 73.02 -15.29 9.47
CA GLY A 129 72.19 -14.32 10.17
C GLY A 129 70.99 -13.73 9.41
N ASP A 130 70.78 -14.12 8.16
CA ASP A 130 69.64 -13.65 7.38
C ASP A 130 68.31 -14.39 7.76
N PHE A 131 67.19 -13.68 7.74
CA PHE A 131 65.88 -14.25 8.01
C PHE A 131 65.51 -15.39 7.05
N ARG A 132 66.04 -15.36 5.82
CA ARG A 132 65.87 -16.43 4.83
C ARG A 132 66.47 -17.74 5.33
N GLN A 133 67.54 -17.72 6.13
CA GLN A 133 68.14 -18.91 6.71
C GLN A 133 67.19 -19.56 7.72
N ARG A 134 66.48 -18.76 8.51
CA ARG A 134 65.45 -19.30 9.44
C ARG A 134 64.32 -19.96 8.65
N LEU A 135 63.91 -19.36 7.51
CA LEU A 135 62.92 -19.92 6.64
C LEU A 135 63.41 -21.20 5.98
N ILE A 136 64.66 -21.20 5.51
CA ILE A 136 65.34 -22.39 4.99
C ILE A 136 65.44 -23.51 6.05
N ALA A 137 65.81 -23.21 7.24
CA ALA A 137 65.91 -24.18 8.36
C ALA A 137 64.56 -24.71 8.81
N ALA A 138 63.45 -23.90 8.60
CA ALA A 138 62.12 -24.30 8.94
C ALA A 138 61.42 -25.13 7.82
N THR A 139 62.02 -25.23 6.62
CA THR A 139 61.51 -26.03 5.50
C THR A 139 61.87 -27.51 5.65
N ASP A 140 61.27 -28.16 6.62
CA ASP A 140 61.30 -29.61 6.78
C ASP A 140 60.10 -30.21 6.06
N GLY A 141 60.31 -31.02 5.03
CA GLY A 141 59.28 -31.58 4.17
C GLY A 141 59.04 -30.76 2.88
N ASP A 142 58.04 -31.15 2.09
CA ASP A 142 57.69 -30.57 0.76
C ASP A 142 56.64 -29.45 0.83
N SER A 143 56.50 -28.77 1.96
CA SER A 143 55.47 -27.74 2.15
C SER A 143 55.99 -26.31 2.04
N VAL A 144 55.19 -25.42 1.46
CA VAL A 144 55.46 -23.98 1.46
C VAL A 144 55.54 -23.47 2.91
N ARG A 145 56.55 -22.67 3.18
CA ARG A 145 56.69 -21.90 4.43
C ARG A 145 56.71 -20.43 4.12
N SER A 146 56.15 -19.66 4.99
CA SER A 146 56.18 -18.22 4.85
C SER A 146 56.53 -17.55 6.19
N HIS A 147 57.14 -16.39 6.11
CA HIS A 147 57.51 -15.60 7.27
C HIS A 147 57.56 -14.12 6.92
N VAL A 148 57.12 -13.28 7.86
CA VAL A 148 57.23 -11.83 7.72
C VAL A 148 58.47 -11.38 8.49
N THR A 149 59.32 -10.64 7.80
CA THR A 149 60.50 -10.05 8.44
C THR A 149 60.62 -8.59 8.10
N GLY A 150 61.31 -7.84 8.90
CA GLY A 150 61.62 -6.45 8.60
C GLY A 150 62.14 -5.70 9.81
N SER A 151 62.98 -4.75 9.51
CA SER A 151 63.47 -3.77 10.47
C SER A 151 63.07 -2.41 9.99
N GLY A 152 62.25 -1.72 10.77
CA GLY A 152 61.78 -0.38 10.44
C GLY A 152 60.71 -0.30 9.35
N ARG A 153 60.90 0.57 8.33
CA ARG A 153 59.89 0.87 7.29
C ARG A 153 59.74 -0.18 6.19
N ILE A 154 60.65 -1.12 6.08
CA ILE A 154 60.65 -2.14 5.03
C ILE A 154 60.34 -3.50 5.66
N GLN A 155 59.12 -3.92 5.59
CA GLN A 155 58.70 -5.27 5.96
C GLN A 155 58.50 -6.08 4.70
N VAL A 156 58.93 -7.33 4.75
CA VAL A 156 58.89 -8.25 3.61
C VAL A 156 58.21 -9.53 4.02
N TRP A 157 57.24 -9.95 3.29
CA TRP A 157 56.67 -11.28 3.37
C TRP A 157 57.43 -12.22 2.44
N SER A 158 58.06 -13.23 2.98
CA SER A 158 58.81 -14.21 2.20
C SER A 158 58.11 -15.55 2.21
N MET A 159 58.00 -16.14 1.06
CA MET A 159 57.55 -17.53 0.88
C MET A 159 58.72 -18.38 0.37
N ALA A 160 58.81 -19.60 0.82
CA ALA A 160 59.80 -20.56 0.35
C ALA A 160 59.23 -21.98 0.28
N CYS A 161 59.67 -22.71 -0.74
CA CYS A 161 59.31 -24.10 -0.95
C CYS A 161 60.57 -24.93 -1.27
N PRO A 162 60.79 -26.04 -0.59
CA PRO A 162 61.87 -26.97 -0.93
C PRO A 162 61.50 -27.75 -2.19
N VAL A 163 62.47 -28.08 -3.01
CA VAL A 163 62.32 -28.85 -4.23
C VAL A 163 63.53 -29.76 -4.43
N THR A 164 63.28 -30.96 -4.89
CA THR A 164 64.37 -31.87 -5.28
C THR A 164 64.51 -31.91 -6.79
N ASP A 165 65.69 -31.62 -7.30
CA ASP A 165 65.97 -31.65 -8.74
C ASP A 165 66.09 -33.08 -9.28
N ARG A 166 66.29 -33.23 -10.57
CA ARG A 166 66.44 -34.57 -11.18
C ARG A 166 67.68 -35.32 -10.76
N THR A 167 68.67 -34.64 -10.18
CA THR A 167 69.89 -35.27 -9.65
C THR A 167 69.75 -35.73 -8.22
N GLY A 168 68.62 -35.51 -7.57
CA GLY A 168 68.41 -35.80 -6.14
C GLY A 168 68.87 -34.69 -5.22
N ARG A 169 69.38 -33.59 -5.71
CA ARG A 169 69.82 -32.45 -4.86
C ARG A 169 68.60 -31.66 -4.43
N ARG A 170 68.58 -31.30 -3.16
CA ARG A 170 67.51 -30.51 -2.56
C ARG A 170 67.85 -28.99 -2.64
N HIS A 171 66.98 -28.24 -3.30
CA HIS A 171 67.04 -26.81 -3.43
C HIS A 171 65.86 -26.17 -2.70
N ILE A 172 65.94 -24.86 -2.47
CA ILE A 172 64.86 -24.05 -1.89
C ILE A 172 64.65 -22.87 -2.80
N CYS A 173 63.40 -22.75 -3.30
CA CYS A 173 62.94 -21.61 -4.08
C CYS A 173 62.22 -20.65 -3.12
N GLY A 174 62.52 -19.36 -3.21
CA GLY A 174 61.84 -18.38 -2.39
C GLY A 174 61.51 -17.10 -3.16
N ILE A 175 60.46 -16.44 -2.73
CA ILE A 175 59.99 -15.16 -3.26
C ILE A 175 59.70 -14.23 -2.11
N ASP A 176 60.13 -12.99 -2.26
CA ASP A 176 59.94 -11.92 -1.28
C ASP A 176 58.96 -10.88 -1.86
N PHE A 177 57.96 -10.57 -1.09
CA PHE A 177 56.96 -9.55 -1.38
C PHE A 177 57.10 -8.39 -0.38
N PRO A 178 57.52 -7.19 -0.82
CA PRO A 178 57.49 -6.00 0.03
C PRO A 178 56.07 -5.69 0.47
N LEU A 179 55.78 -5.63 1.76
CA LEU A 179 54.43 -5.41 2.27
C LEU A 179 53.77 -4.08 1.82
N PRO A 180 54.51 -2.96 1.64
CA PRO A 180 53.94 -1.73 1.07
C PRO A 180 53.34 -1.90 -0.31
N GLU A 181 53.90 -2.80 -1.14
CA GLU A 181 53.36 -3.06 -2.49
C GLU A 181 52.06 -3.88 -2.43
N ILE A 182 51.98 -4.84 -1.50
CA ILE A 182 50.75 -5.58 -1.23
C ILE A 182 49.63 -4.61 -0.74
N TYR A 183 50.01 -3.70 0.16
CA TYR A 183 49.11 -2.68 0.67
C TYR A 183 48.51 -1.81 -0.44
N THR A 184 49.34 -1.31 -1.35
CA THR A 184 48.92 -0.44 -2.45
C THR A 184 47.91 -1.13 -3.39
N CYS A 185 48.16 -2.40 -3.71
CA CYS A 185 47.22 -3.16 -4.55
C CYS A 185 45.83 -3.36 -3.91
N MET A 186 45.79 -3.50 -2.59
CA MET A 186 44.54 -3.77 -1.86
C MET A 186 43.75 -2.52 -1.50
N THR A 187 44.40 -1.38 -1.35
CA THR A 187 43.77 -0.10 -1.00
C THR A 187 43.21 0.66 -2.23
N GLN A 188 43.65 0.33 -3.42
CA GLN A 188 43.15 0.93 -4.66
C GLN A 188 41.77 0.40 -5.14
N SER A 189 41.20 -0.55 -4.40
CA SER A 189 39.85 -1.04 -4.72
C SER A 189 38.78 0.01 -4.41
N PRO A 190 37.88 0.33 -5.32
CA PRO A 190 36.83 1.35 -5.13
C PRO A 190 35.76 0.98 -4.08
N ALA A 191 35.80 -0.23 -3.55
CA ALA A 191 34.88 -0.66 -2.48
C ALA A 191 35.43 -0.23 -1.09
N SER A 192 35.41 1.07 -0.84
CA SER A 192 35.93 1.70 0.38
C SER A 192 35.11 1.45 1.66
N SER A 193 34.20 0.48 1.65
CA SER A 193 33.26 0.23 2.74
C SER A 193 33.79 -0.69 3.84
N GLY A 194 35.05 -1.12 3.76
CA GLY A 194 35.66 -2.01 4.74
C GLY A 194 37.16 -2.13 4.59
N TYR A 195 37.82 -2.85 5.49
CA TYR A 195 39.22 -3.14 5.41
C TYR A 195 39.49 -4.62 5.70
N ALA A 196 40.62 -5.12 5.16
CA ALA A 196 41.04 -6.47 5.37
C ALA A 196 42.29 -6.53 6.29
N THR A 197 42.40 -7.62 7.04
CA THR A 197 43.59 -8.00 7.83
C THR A 197 43.91 -9.44 7.51
N LEU A 198 45.18 -9.79 7.32
CA LEU A 198 45.60 -11.16 7.12
C LEU A 198 46.53 -11.60 8.26
N PHE A 199 46.24 -12.76 8.81
CA PHE A 199 47.03 -13.42 9.84
C PHE A 199 47.66 -14.68 9.27
N ASP A 200 48.93 -14.86 9.56
CA ASP A 200 49.59 -16.14 9.29
C ASP A 200 49.12 -17.25 10.25
N PRO A 201 49.52 -18.51 10.06
CA PRO A 201 49.13 -19.61 10.94
C PRO A 201 49.57 -19.43 12.42
N GLU A 202 50.54 -18.62 12.67
CA GLU A 202 51.05 -18.28 14.00
C GLU A 202 50.29 -17.10 14.65
N GLY A 203 49.39 -16.44 13.91
CA GLY A 203 48.60 -15.29 14.36
C GLY A 203 49.34 -13.96 14.24
N VAL A 204 50.39 -13.90 13.43
CA VAL A 204 51.12 -12.69 13.11
C VAL A 204 50.39 -11.94 11.99
N ILE A 205 50.27 -10.64 12.10
CA ILE A 205 49.63 -9.79 11.11
C ILE A 205 50.54 -9.59 9.91
N VAL A 206 50.17 -10.13 8.76
CA VAL A 206 50.92 -10.02 7.51
C VAL A 206 50.40 -8.88 6.65
N TYR A 207 49.11 -8.60 6.72
CA TYR A 207 48.47 -7.48 6.06
C TYR A 207 47.52 -6.74 7.01
N HIS A 208 47.66 -5.44 7.06
CA HIS A 208 46.79 -4.53 7.81
C HIS A 208 46.89 -3.12 7.22
N PRO A 209 45.77 -2.32 7.15
CA PRO A 209 45.81 -0.94 6.71
C PRO A 209 46.76 -0.05 7.53
N ASP A 210 46.91 -0.33 8.82
CA ASP A 210 47.92 0.31 9.69
C ASP A 210 49.22 -0.46 9.60
N SER A 211 50.22 0.11 8.94
CA SER A 211 51.53 -0.48 8.78
C SER A 211 52.28 -0.73 10.10
N LEU A 212 51.91 -0.02 11.18
CA LEU A 212 52.53 -0.22 12.48
C LEU A 212 52.17 -1.56 13.14
N LYS A 213 51.12 -2.20 12.65
CA LYS A 213 50.64 -3.52 13.13
C LYS A 213 51.28 -4.70 12.39
N LEU A 214 51.93 -4.45 11.27
CA LEU A 214 52.55 -5.50 10.48
C LEU A 214 53.68 -6.20 11.24
N GLY A 215 53.75 -7.51 11.07
CA GLY A 215 54.77 -8.34 11.78
C GLY A 215 54.52 -8.51 13.28
N ARG A 216 53.41 -8.01 13.81
CA ARG A 216 53.07 -8.15 15.24
C ARG A 216 51.95 -9.18 15.41
N PRO A 217 51.90 -9.88 16.55
CA PRO A 217 50.74 -10.72 16.86
C PRO A 217 49.49 -9.88 17.06
N ALA A 218 48.32 -10.49 16.84
CA ALA A 218 47.03 -9.85 17.13
C ALA A 218 46.99 -9.45 18.62
N SER A 219 46.77 -8.18 18.88
CA SER A 219 46.72 -7.61 20.24
C SER A 219 45.30 -7.49 20.80
N ASP A 220 44.30 -7.63 19.96
CA ASP A 220 42.90 -7.55 20.34
C ASP A 220 42.41 -8.92 20.84
N SER A 221 41.90 -8.96 22.08
CA SER A 221 41.43 -10.20 22.71
C SER A 221 40.29 -10.87 21.93
N THR A 222 39.37 -10.07 21.40
CA THR A 222 38.22 -10.54 20.61
C THR A 222 38.69 -11.09 19.26
N GLY A 223 39.57 -10.36 18.58
CA GLY A 223 40.15 -10.79 17.31
C GLY A 223 41.00 -12.04 17.46
N LEU A 224 41.80 -12.15 18.55
CA LEU A 224 42.63 -13.34 18.82
C LEU A 224 41.77 -14.58 19.11
N ALA A 225 40.66 -14.44 19.84
CA ALA A 225 39.71 -15.53 20.08
C ALA A 225 39.04 -16.01 18.77
N ALA A 226 38.61 -15.09 17.93
CA ALA A 226 38.02 -15.37 16.62
C ALA A 226 39.05 -16.05 15.69
N PHE A 227 40.30 -15.51 15.63
CA PHE A 227 41.41 -16.12 14.88
C PHE A 227 41.63 -17.58 15.29
N ARG A 228 41.79 -17.84 16.58
CA ARG A 228 42.00 -19.22 17.09
C ARG A 228 40.89 -20.16 16.74
N LYS A 229 39.63 -19.68 16.80
CA LYS A 229 38.45 -20.47 16.44
C LYS A 229 38.45 -20.81 14.97
N VAL A 230 38.70 -19.86 14.08
CA VAL A 230 38.76 -20.08 12.62
C VAL A 230 39.93 -20.98 12.25
N ALA A 231 41.10 -20.76 12.84
CA ALA A 231 42.29 -21.56 12.63
C ALA A 231 42.07 -23.03 13.02
N ALA A 232 41.36 -23.28 14.11
CA ALA A 232 41.03 -24.62 14.59
C ALA A 232 39.94 -25.31 13.79
N THR A 233 38.80 -24.60 13.57
CA THR A 233 37.59 -25.21 12.98
C THR A 233 37.54 -25.16 11.45
N GLY A 234 38.21 -24.18 10.83
CA GLY A 234 38.09 -23.93 9.41
C GLY A 234 36.71 -23.32 9.00
N GLN A 235 35.96 -22.80 9.97
CA GLN A 235 34.69 -22.14 9.72
C GLN A 235 34.82 -20.66 9.96
N SER A 236 34.10 -19.83 9.16
CA SER A 236 34.04 -18.38 9.35
C SER A 236 33.38 -18.01 10.67
N VAL A 237 33.87 -16.95 11.30
CA VAL A 237 33.37 -16.43 12.59
C VAL A 237 33.14 -14.94 12.47
N THR A 238 31.93 -14.49 12.84
CA THR A 238 31.59 -13.08 12.93
C THR A 238 31.69 -12.61 14.37
N VAL A 239 32.26 -11.45 14.58
CA VAL A 239 32.38 -10.78 15.89
C VAL A 239 32.05 -9.30 15.75
N HIS A 240 31.47 -8.75 16.82
CA HIS A 240 31.29 -7.29 16.95
C HIS A 240 32.48 -6.77 17.80
N ALA A 241 33.12 -5.75 17.30
CA ALA A 241 34.28 -5.17 17.95
C ALA A 241 34.36 -3.66 17.69
N ILE A 242 35.10 -2.96 18.54
CA ILE A 242 35.54 -1.59 18.25
C ILE A 242 36.82 -1.69 17.44
N SER A 243 36.84 -1.06 16.26
CA SER A 243 38.02 -1.02 15.43
C SER A 243 39.13 -0.23 16.12
N ASN A 244 40.23 -0.88 16.48
CA ASN A 244 41.42 -0.20 16.99
C ASN A 244 42.16 0.62 15.91
N TYR A 245 41.70 0.55 14.64
CA TYR A 245 42.26 1.32 13.53
C TYR A 245 41.38 2.58 13.23
N LEU A 246 40.07 2.40 13.15
CA LEU A 246 39.13 3.48 12.83
C LEU A 246 38.50 4.13 14.08
N ASN A 247 38.64 3.51 15.25
CA ASN A 247 38.04 3.89 16.53
C ASN A 247 36.51 4.02 16.47
N ILE A 248 35.87 3.12 15.73
CA ILE A 248 34.40 3.04 15.54
C ILE A 248 33.96 1.59 15.69
N ASP A 249 32.64 1.41 15.96
CA ASP A 249 32.03 0.09 16.00
C ASP A 249 32.06 -0.54 14.60
N GLU A 250 32.44 -1.80 14.55
CA GLU A 250 32.51 -2.58 13.33
C GLU A 250 32.01 -4.00 13.52
N GLU A 251 31.55 -4.58 12.45
CA GLU A 251 31.32 -6.01 12.31
C GLU A 251 32.51 -6.61 11.58
N ARG A 252 33.18 -7.56 12.23
CA ARG A 252 34.40 -8.20 11.69
C ARG A 252 34.12 -9.67 11.43
N ILE A 253 34.37 -10.11 10.20
CA ILE A 253 34.20 -11.51 9.79
C ILE A 253 35.59 -12.09 9.52
N TYR A 254 35.88 -13.23 10.16
CA TYR A 254 37.11 -13.96 9.96
C TYR A 254 36.84 -15.16 9.05
N TYR A 255 37.65 -15.29 7.99
CA TYR A 255 37.59 -16.36 7.00
C TYR A 255 38.85 -17.18 7.00
N PRO A 256 38.79 -18.53 6.84
CA PRO A 256 39.96 -19.35 6.60
C PRO A 256 40.46 -19.20 5.17
N ILE A 257 41.74 -19.02 4.95
CA ILE A 257 42.40 -19.06 3.65
C ILE A 257 43.39 -20.22 3.67
N GLN A 258 43.42 -21.04 2.64
CA GLN A 258 44.49 -22.05 2.46
C GLN A 258 45.62 -21.43 1.64
N LEU A 259 46.81 -21.45 2.18
CA LEU A 259 48.01 -20.95 1.51
C LEU A 259 49.19 -21.85 1.90
N GLY A 260 49.88 -22.38 0.90
CA GLY A 260 51.04 -23.29 1.15
C GLY A 260 50.71 -24.50 1.98
N GLY A 261 49.50 -25.07 1.83
CA GLY A 261 49.06 -26.23 2.63
C GLY A 261 48.74 -25.91 4.10
N ARG A 262 48.87 -24.67 4.53
CA ARG A 262 48.58 -24.20 5.89
C ARG A 262 47.37 -23.26 5.91
N ARG A 263 46.65 -23.25 7.04
CA ARG A 263 45.48 -22.42 7.22
C ARG A 263 45.88 -21.03 7.75
N TRP A 264 45.59 -20.03 6.94
CA TRP A 264 45.66 -18.61 7.27
C TRP A 264 44.29 -18.08 7.63
N VAL A 265 44.21 -16.89 8.19
CA VAL A 265 42.92 -16.29 8.55
C VAL A 265 42.88 -14.85 8.04
N ALA A 266 41.87 -14.55 7.25
CA ALA A 266 41.56 -13.19 6.85
C ALA A 266 40.47 -12.62 7.73
N GLY A 267 40.70 -11.45 8.33
CA GLY A 267 39.70 -10.68 9.06
C GLY A 267 39.25 -9.50 8.22
N ILE A 268 37.97 -9.36 7.99
CA ILE A 268 37.40 -8.26 7.22
C ILE A 268 36.51 -7.44 8.14
N GLY A 269 36.92 -6.19 8.41
CA GLY A 269 36.23 -5.24 9.24
C GLY A 269 35.35 -4.33 8.41
N ILE A 270 34.06 -4.23 8.74
CA ILE A 270 33.07 -3.37 8.08
C ILE A 270 32.54 -2.39 9.12
N PRO A 271 32.79 -1.08 8.96
CA PRO A 271 32.31 -0.08 9.88
C PRO A 271 30.79 -0.08 9.95
N ARG A 272 30.23 -0.07 11.16
CA ARG A 272 28.80 -0.08 11.39
C ARG A 272 28.09 1.17 10.80
N LEU A 273 28.81 2.29 10.78
CA LEU A 273 28.33 3.54 10.19
C LEU A 273 27.90 3.37 8.71
N VAL A 274 28.66 2.56 7.95
CA VAL A 274 28.33 2.28 6.53
C VAL A 274 27.03 1.50 6.41
N ILE A 275 26.80 0.59 7.35
CA ILE A 275 25.58 -0.24 7.38
C ILE A 275 24.39 0.62 7.83
N GLU A 276 24.60 1.47 8.83
CA GLU A 276 23.56 2.33 9.41
C GLU A 276 23.09 3.40 8.41
N GLN A 277 23.96 4.01 7.63
CA GLN A 277 23.57 4.99 6.60
C GLN A 277 22.60 4.43 5.58
N GLU A 278 22.86 3.25 5.05
CA GLU A 278 21.98 2.57 4.09
C GLU A 278 20.61 2.24 4.72
N ILE A 279 20.59 1.92 6.02
CA ILE A 279 19.36 1.59 6.74
C ILE A 279 18.57 2.84 7.09
N ASP A 280 19.22 3.92 7.50
CA ASP A 280 18.58 5.18 7.88
C ASP A 280 17.88 5.83 6.68
N ASP A 281 18.52 5.83 5.51
CA ASP A 281 17.89 6.28 4.27
C ASP A 281 16.64 5.46 3.93
N PHE A 282 16.73 4.13 4.07
CA PHE A 282 15.60 3.26 3.86
C PHE A 282 14.46 3.52 4.87
N HIS A 283 14.78 3.72 6.15
CA HIS A 283 13.79 4.09 7.17
C HIS A 283 13.14 5.44 6.88
N PHE A 284 13.92 6.44 6.47
CA PHE A 284 13.40 7.74 6.10
C PHE A 284 12.36 7.64 4.97
N TYR A 285 12.68 6.96 3.87
CA TYR A 285 11.75 6.79 2.75
C TYR A 285 10.48 6.01 3.12
N THR A 286 10.61 4.99 3.97
CA THR A 286 9.45 4.20 4.41
C THR A 286 8.54 4.97 5.34
N VAL A 287 9.07 5.74 6.29
CA VAL A 287 8.28 6.63 7.16
C VAL A 287 7.61 7.72 6.33
N PHE A 288 8.33 8.32 5.39
CA PHE A 288 7.80 9.34 4.49
C PHE A 288 6.64 8.81 3.65
N ALA A 289 6.79 7.63 3.04
CA ALA A 289 5.74 6.96 2.28
C ALA A 289 4.51 6.64 3.15
N ALA A 290 4.73 6.19 4.40
CA ALA A 290 3.65 5.92 5.35
C ALA A 290 2.87 7.20 5.69
N VAL A 291 3.55 8.31 5.97
CA VAL A 291 2.91 9.61 6.25
C VAL A 291 2.08 10.09 5.05
N ILE A 292 2.64 10.02 3.84
CA ILE A 292 1.90 10.38 2.61
C ILE A 292 0.66 9.51 2.45
N SER A 293 0.78 8.21 2.68
CA SER A 293 -0.35 7.28 2.58
C SER A 293 -1.46 7.64 3.57
N VAL A 294 -1.12 7.96 4.82
CA VAL A 294 -2.10 8.39 5.83
C VAL A 294 -2.80 9.69 5.41
N LEU A 295 -2.05 10.69 4.94
CA LEU A 295 -2.61 11.95 4.47
C LEU A 295 -3.53 11.75 3.26
N PHE A 296 -3.12 10.92 2.31
CA PHE A 296 -3.94 10.56 1.16
C PHE A 296 -5.27 9.91 1.56
N PHE A 297 -5.22 8.92 2.46
CA PHE A 297 -6.45 8.30 2.99
C PHE A 297 -7.32 9.27 3.78
N ALA A 298 -6.73 10.16 4.57
CA ALA A 298 -7.48 11.19 5.29
C ALA A 298 -8.23 12.12 4.33
N VAL A 299 -7.58 12.55 3.25
CA VAL A 299 -8.21 13.38 2.21
C VAL A 299 -9.35 12.62 1.53
N LEU A 300 -9.14 11.35 1.15
CA LEU A 300 -10.19 10.51 0.56
C LEU A 300 -11.39 10.35 1.49
N LEU A 301 -11.16 10.14 2.79
CA LEU A 301 -12.24 10.05 3.79
C LEU A 301 -13.04 11.35 3.89
N VAL A 302 -12.36 12.51 3.91
CA VAL A 302 -13.02 13.81 3.94
C VAL A 302 -13.85 14.04 2.67
N LEU A 303 -13.31 13.70 1.49
CA LEU A 303 -14.03 13.81 0.22
C LEU A 303 -15.23 12.88 0.17
N ALA A 304 -15.09 11.63 0.60
CA ALA A 304 -16.18 10.66 0.68
C ALA A 304 -17.27 11.12 1.64
N GLN A 305 -16.90 11.66 2.82
CA GLN A 305 -17.87 12.24 3.77
C GLN A 305 -18.61 13.43 3.19
N ARG A 306 -17.90 14.34 2.49
CA ARG A 306 -18.54 15.51 1.84
C ARG A 306 -19.52 15.08 0.76
N ARG A 307 -19.14 14.10 -0.06
CA ARG A 307 -20.00 13.55 -1.12
C ARG A 307 -21.25 12.90 -0.53
N TRP A 308 -21.09 12.07 0.50
CA TRP A 308 -22.21 11.39 1.14
C TRP A 308 -23.16 12.36 1.87
N ARG A 309 -22.64 13.40 2.53
CA ARG A 309 -23.47 14.46 3.11
C ARG A 309 -24.32 15.16 2.04
N ARG A 310 -23.72 15.52 0.90
CA ARG A 310 -24.46 16.15 -0.20
C ARG A 310 -25.57 15.26 -0.74
N GLU A 311 -25.30 13.98 -0.99
CA GLU A 311 -26.30 13.02 -1.44
C GLU A 311 -27.42 12.81 -0.42
N TYR A 312 -27.08 12.75 0.86
CA TYR A 312 -28.06 12.62 1.94
C TYR A 312 -28.97 13.85 2.05
N ASP A 313 -28.40 15.04 1.96
CA ASP A 313 -29.17 16.30 2.01
C ASP A 313 -30.08 16.44 0.78
N LEU A 314 -29.61 16.10 -0.42
CA LEU A 314 -30.41 16.08 -1.65
C LEU A 314 -31.60 15.11 -1.54
N ARG A 315 -31.38 13.88 -1.09
CA ARG A 315 -32.47 12.90 -0.87
C ARG A 315 -33.51 13.41 0.11
N ARG A 316 -33.06 13.98 1.20
CA ARG A 316 -33.93 14.52 2.23
C ARG A 316 -34.77 15.70 1.75
N HIS A 317 -34.20 16.53 0.86
CA HIS A 317 -34.91 17.63 0.23
C HIS A 317 -36.00 17.10 -0.72
N SER A 318 -35.64 16.15 -1.58
CA SER A 318 -36.57 15.50 -2.50
C SER A 318 -37.71 14.78 -1.78
N GLU A 319 -37.43 14.05 -0.67
CA GLU A 319 -38.47 13.40 0.13
C GLU A 319 -39.43 14.41 0.76
N ARG A 320 -38.92 15.58 1.22
CA ARG A 320 -39.78 16.65 1.79
C ARG A 320 -40.63 17.31 0.74
N GLU A 321 -40.08 17.63 -0.44
CA GLU A 321 -40.85 18.18 -1.57
C GLU A 321 -41.94 17.21 -2.02
N SER A 322 -41.63 15.93 -2.16
CA SER A 322 -42.61 14.91 -2.51
C SER A 322 -43.72 14.80 -1.47
N ALA A 323 -43.36 14.85 -0.15
CA ALA A 323 -44.34 14.82 0.92
C ALA A 323 -45.25 16.08 0.92
N GLN A 324 -44.67 17.27 0.65
CA GLN A 324 -45.41 18.53 0.55
C GLN A 324 -46.35 18.52 -0.63
N LEU A 325 -45.90 18.10 -1.82
CA LEU A 325 -46.73 17.96 -3.00
C LEU A 325 -47.88 16.98 -2.76
N HIS A 326 -47.61 15.86 -2.11
CA HIS A 326 -48.63 14.90 -1.77
C HIS A 326 -49.67 15.46 -0.78
N LEU A 327 -49.23 16.24 0.21
CA LEU A 327 -50.14 16.95 1.12
C LEU A 327 -50.98 17.99 0.42
N GLN A 328 -50.39 18.78 -0.50
CA GLN A 328 -51.08 19.74 -1.32
C GLN A 328 -52.16 19.05 -2.19
N GLN A 329 -51.81 17.96 -2.87
CA GLN A 329 -52.75 17.17 -3.64
C GLN A 329 -53.93 16.64 -2.78
N LEU A 330 -53.66 16.24 -1.52
CA LEU A 330 -54.72 15.80 -0.61
C LEU A 330 -55.64 16.96 -0.19
N LEU A 331 -55.08 18.16 0.02
CA LEU A 331 -55.86 19.36 0.39
C LEU A 331 -56.67 19.88 -0.78
N GLU A 332 -56.15 19.89 -2.00
CA GLU A 332 -56.86 20.30 -3.22
C GLU A 332 -58.01 19.34 -3.57
N GLN A 333 -58.02 18.14 -3.02
CA GLN A 333 -59.05 17.14 -3.24
C GLN A 333 -60.34 17.41 -2.44
N ILE A 334 -60.33 18.32 -1.48
CA ILE A 334 -61.53 18.76 -0.77
C ILE A 334 -61.94 20.06 -1.45
N ASP A 335 -63.13 20.11 -2.10
CA ASP A 335 -63.64 21.41 -2.57
C ASP A 335 -63.93 22.33 -1.36
N PRO A 336 -63.07 23.31 -1.07
CA PRO A 336 -63.24 24.17 0.10
C PRO A 336 -64.46 25.03 0.00
N HIS A 337 -64.82 25.41 -1.23
CA HIS A 337 -65.99 26.25 -1.48
C HIS A 337 -67.30 25.52 -1.21
N PHE A 338 -67.41 24.24 -1.62
CA PHE A 338 -68.56 23.41 -1.28
C PHE A 338 -68.69 23.23 0.24
N LEU A 339 -67.60 22.97 0.91
CA LEU A 339 -67.58 22.81 2.40
C LEU A 339 -68.03 24.10 3.09
N PHE A 340 -67.46 25.27 2.76
CA PHE A 340 -67.86 26.54 3.33
C PHE A 340 -69.32 26.86 3.09
N ASN A 341 -69.81 26.65 1.87
CA ASN A 341 -71.18 26.87 1.52
C ASN A 341 -72.14 25.95 2.27
N SER A 342 -71.76 24.67 2.44
CA SER A 342 -72.58 23.69 3.19
C SER A 342 -72.62 24.05 4.69
N LEU A 343 -71.50 24.52 5.26
CA LEU A 343 -71.47 24.96 6.66
C LEU A 343 -72.33 26.23 6.87
N ASN A 344 -72.25 27.18 5.94
CA ASN A 344 -73.11 28.37 5.98
C ASN A 344 -74.62 28.05 5.90
N SER A 345 -74.99 27.12 5.01
CA SER A 345 -76.35 26.63 4.90
C SER A 345 -76.79 25.92 6.19
N LEU A 346 -75.97 25.08 6.77
CA LEU A 346 -76.24 24.43 8.04
C LEU A 346 -76.43 25.46 9.18
N TYR A 347 -75.58 26.47 9.25
CA TYR A 347 -75.72 27.56 10.25
C TYR A 347 -77.04 28.26 10.16
N ALA A 348 -77.50 28.58 8.93
CA ALA A 348 -78.81 29.19 8.70
C ALA A 348 -79.94 28.24 9.12
N LEU A 349 -79.89 26.96 8.76
CA LEU A 349 -80.87 25.95 9.07
C LEU A 349 -81.03 25.71 10.60
N ILE A 350 -79.95 25.72 11.33
CA ILE A 350 -79.97 25.54 12.83
C ILE A 350 -80.90 26.54 13.46
N ARG A 351 -80.95 27.76 12.95
CA ARG A 351 -81.82 28.83 13.50
C ARG A 351 -83.26 28.75 13.05
N CYS A 352 -83.51 28.37 11.75
CA CYS A 352 -84.77 28.41 11.15
C CYS A 352 -85.56 27.09 11.17
N ASN A 353 -84.88 25.95 11.04
CA ASN A 353 -85.53 24.65 10.96
C ASN A 353 -84.51 23.57 11.51
N PRO A 354 -84.49 23.31 12.85
CA PRO A 354 -83.55 22.40 13.47
C PRO A 354 -83.62 20.93 12.98
N ASP A 355 -84.81 20.48 12.61
CA ASP A 355 -84.98 19.12 12.09
C ASP A 355 -84.34 18.95 10.74
N GLN A 356 -84.57 19.95 9.83
CA GLN A 356 -83.90 19.98 8.52
C GLN A 356 -82.38 20.17 8.63
N ALA A 357 -81.90 20.91 9.66
CA ALA A 357 -80.46 21.02 9.96
C ALA A 357 -79.83 19.67 10.31
N ARG A 358 -80.60 18.83 11.07
CA ARG A 358 -80.15 17.47 11.43
C ARG A 358 -80.06 16.59 10.20
N GLU A 359 -81.08 16.61 9.32
CA GLU A 359 -81.08 15.83 8.10
C GLU A 359 -79.96 16.29 7.14
N PHE A 360 -79.78 17.60 7.01
CA PHE A 360 -78.70 18.18 6.22
C PHE A 360 -77.31 17.70 6.71
N THR A 361 -77.09 17.73 8.05
CA THR A 361 -75.82 17.29 8.63
C THR A 361 -75.55 15.80 8.37
N LEU A 362 -76.53 14.94 8.50
CA LEU A 362 -76.42 13.52 8.24
C LEU A 362 -76.11 13.25 6.74
N THR A 363 -76.81 13.96 5.84
CA THR A 363 -76.62 13.83 4.39
C THR A 363 -75.26 14.37 3.97
N LEU A 364 -74.84 15.51 4.50
CA LEU A 364 -73.51 16.09 4.27
C LEU A 364 -72.39 15.13 4.68
N SER A 365 -72.53 14.52 5.87
CA SER A 365 -71.57 13.52 6.35
C SER A 365 -71.50 12.30 5.42
N ARG A 366 -72.65 11.80 4.91
CA ARG A 366 -72.66 10.68 3.95
C ARG A 366 -72.03 11.04 2.62
N VAL A 367 -72.31 12.22 2.10
CA VAL A 367 -71.72 12.69 0.86
C VAL A 367 -70.22 12.82 0.98
N TYR A 368 -69.69 13.48 2.03
CA TYR A 368 -68.24 13.59 2.23
C TYR A 368 -67.57 12.24 2.40
N ARG A 369 -68.14 11.32 3.18
CA ARG A 369 -67.59 9.97 3.32
C ARG A 369 -67.50 9.26 1.98
N ARG A 370 -68.57 9.32 1.17
CA ARG A 370 -68.60 8.73 -0.17
C ARG A 370 -67.59 9.39 -1.14
N VAL A 371 -67.40 10.70 -1.09
CA VAL A 371 -66.39 11.41 -1.87
C VAL A 371 -64.99 10.89 -1.52
N LEU A 372 -64.69 10.70 -0.24
CA LEU A 372 -63.38 10.20 0.17
C LEU A 372 -63.13 8.72 -0.16
N GLU A 373 -64.19 7.89 -0.08
CA GLU A 373 -64.09 6.46 -0.39
C GLU A 373 -64.00 6.20 -1.91
N ARG A 374 -64.79 6.89 -2.70
CA ARG A 374 -64.91 6.68 -4.17
C ARG A 374 -63.73 7.23 -4.97
N ARG A 375 -62.94 8.11 -4.44
CA ARG A 375 -61.74 8.62 -5.10
C ARG A 375 -60.69 7.56 -5.39
N LYS A 376 -60.78 6.40 -4.77
CA LYS A 376 -59.91 5.25 -5.05
C LYS A 376 -60.46 4.36 -6.18
N GLN A 377 -61.70 4.59 -6.63
CA GLN A 377 -62.35 3.81 -7.69
C GLN A 377 -62.38 4.60 -9.00
N ILE A 378 -61.84 4.01 -10.06
CA ILE A 378 -61.81 4.62 -11.37
C ILE A 378 -63.20 4.55 -12.02
N LEU A 379 -63.92 3.46 -11.81
CA LEU A 379 -65.24 3.18 -12.41
C LEU A 379 -66.24 2.80 -11.31
N SER A 380 -67.48 3.32 -11.43
CA SER A 380 -68.63 2.99 -10.61
C SER A 380 -69.78 2.46 -11.51
N THR A 381 -70.75 1.76 -10.93
CA THR A 381 -71.95 1.40 -11.68
C THR A 381 -72.88 2.63 -11.85
N LEU A 382 -73.62 2.68 -12.92
CA LEU A 382 -74.59 3.77 -13.18
C LEU A 382 -75.59 3.89 -11.99
N ALA A 383 -76.00 2.77 -11.41
CA ALA A 383 -76.86 2.77 -10.25
C ALA A 383 -76.27 3.49 -9.04
N GLU A 384 -74.99 3.22 -8.79
CA GLU A 384 -74.26 3.87 -7.71
C GLU A 384 -74.02 5.35 -7.89
N GLU A 385 -73.76 5.77 -9.15
CA GLU A 385 -73.57 7.17 -9.51
C GLU A 385 -74.91 7.94 -9.38
N ILE A 386 -76.02 7.36 -9.80
CA ILE A 386 -77.35 7.96 -9.64
C ILE A 386 -77.69 8.12 -8.17
N ASP A 387 -77.50 7.07 -7.34
CA ASP A 387 -77.77 7.12 -5.90
C ASP A 387 -76.90 8.20 -5.17
N PHE A 388 -75.66 8.33 -5.58
CA PHE A 388 -74.80 9.39 -5.06
C PHE A 388 -75.22 10.79 -5.52
N THR A 389 -75.63 10.91 -6.77
CA THR A 389 -76.13 12.18 -7.37
C THR A 389 -77.43 12.62 -6.68
N TRP A 390 -78.33 11.70 -6.32
CA TRP A 390 -79.51 12.03 -5.51
C TRP A 390 -79.15 12.54 -4.10
N GLN A 391 -78.18 11.96 -3.45
CA GLN A 391 -77.70 12.45 -2.12
C GLN A 391 -77.13 13.87 -2.27
N TYR A 392 -76.32 14.12 -3.27
CA TYR A 392 -75.80 15.46 -3.58
C TYR A 392 -76.90 16.44 -3.90
N TYR A 393 -77.85 16.06 -4.76
CA TYR A 393 -78.99 16.85 -5.10
C TYR A 393 -79.82 17.21 -3.84
N THR A 394 -80.03 16.31 -2.92
CA THR A 394 -80.80 16.60 -1.69
C THR A 394 -80.12 17.70 -0.88
N LEU A 395 -78.82 17.76 -0.81
CA LEU A 395 -78.11 18.86 -0.17
C LEU A 395 -78.28 20.19 -0.92
N GLN A 396 -78.23 20.15 -2.23
CA GLN A 396 -78.39 21.36 -3.06
C GLN A 396 -79.82 21.83 -2.99
N LYS A 397 -80.81 20.95 -2.99
CA LYS A 397 -82.22 21.28 -2.88
C LYS A 397 -82.55 22.02 -1.62
N ILE A 398 -82.07 21.56 -0.48
CA ILE A 398 -82.14 22.24 0.82
C ILE A 398 -81.46 23.62 0.77
N ARG A 399 -80.28 23.69 0.18
CA ARG A 399 -79.51 24.96 0.05
C ARG A 399 -80.22 26.03 -0.76
N PHE A 400 -80.91 25.63 -1.83
CA PHE A 400 -81.53 26.53 -2.73
C PHE A 400 -83.05 26.63 -2.50
N ASP A 401 -83.54 26.19 -1.34
CA ASP A 401 -84.94 26.38 -0.92
C ASP A 401 -85.94 25.79 -1.91
N ASP A 402 -85.75 24.51 -2.28
CA ASP A 402 -86.57 23.74 -3.23
C ASP A 402 -86.55 24.28 -4.67
N ARG A 403 -85.70 25.20 -5.07
CA ARG A 403 -85.59 25.81 -6.39
C ARG A 403 -84.77 24.99 -7.38
N ILE A 404 -84.39 23.80 -7.03
CA ILE A 404 -83.74 22.84 -7.92
C ILE A 404 -84.59 21.62 -8.03
N GLU A 405 -84.84 21.17 -9.20
CA GLU A 405 -85.57 19.95 -9.50
C GLU A 405 -84.74 18.99 -10.31
N LEU A 406 -84.61 17.76 -9.83
CA LEU A 406 -83.86 16.68 -10.53
C LEU A 406 -84.84 15.59 -10.86
N THR A 407 -84.93 15.23 -12.16
CA THR A 407 -85.70 14.08 -12.61
C THR A 407 -84.76 13.06 -13.26
N SER A 408 -85.00 11.77 -13.04
CA SER A 408 -84.23 10.71 -13.66
C SER A 408 -85.11 9.64 -14.25
N ALA A 409 -84.90 9.36 -15.54
CA ALA A 409 -85.54 8.29 -16.28
C ALA A 409 -84.47 7.36 -16.89
N ILE A 410 -84.09 6.35 -16.10
CA ILE A 410 -82.97 5.44 -16.42
C ILE A 410 -83.55 4.07 -16.75
N ASP A 411 -83.12 3.51 -17.88
CA ASP A 411 -83.45 2.15 -18.26
C ASP A 411 -82.87 1.17 -17.20
N PRO A 412 -83.70 0.32 -16.59
CA PRO A 412 -83.21 -0.67 -15.64
C PRO A 412 -82.11 -1.59 -16.16
N ALA A 413 -82.10 -1.86 -17.47
CA ALA A 413 -81.07 -2.70 -18.09
C ALA A 413 -79.67 -2.08 -18.01
N LEU A 414 -79.53 -0.75 -17.94
CA LEU A 414 -78.26 -0.02 -17.96
C LEU A 414 -77.73 0.26 -16.57
N ARG A 415 -78.43 -0.08 -15.52
CA ARG A 415 -77.98 0.19 -14.10
C ARG A 415 -76.67 -0.36 -13.74
N ASN A 416 -76.24 -1.49 -14.32
CA ASN A 416 -74.97 -2.13 -14.06
C ASN A 416 -73.80 -1.64 -14.97
N TRP A 417 -74.11 -0.71 -15.89
CA TRP A 417 -73.05 -0.11 -16.69
C TRP A 417 -72.03 0.58 -15.85
N ARG A 418 -70.76 0.46 -16.27
CA ARG A 418 -69.64 1.09 -15.59
C ARG A 418 -69.33 2.40 -16.29
N ILE A 419 -69.35 3.47 -15.51
CA ILE A 419 -69.01 4.81 -15.93
C ILE A 419 -67.91 5.37 -15.01
N PRO A 420 -67.16 6.42 -15.43
CA PRO A 420 -66.18 7.06 -14.57
C PRO A 420 -66.83 7.50 -13.24
N SER A 421 -66.19 7.18 -12.13
CA SER A 421 -66.68 7.54 -10.80
C SER A 421 -66.84 9.06 -10.67
N MET A 422 -67.92 9.50 -10.03
CA MET A 422 -68.28 10.90 -9.78
C MET A 422 -68.63 11.70 -11.02
N SER A 423 -68.78 11.07 -12.19
CA SER A 423 -69.10 11.76 -13.46
C SER A 423 -70.48 12.42 -13.43
N LEU A 424 -71.54 11.72 -12.98
CA LEU A 424 -72.90 12.29 -12.90
C LEU A 424 -72.99 13.43 -11.90
N GLN A 425 -72.33 13.27 -10.71
CA GLN A 425 -72.29 14.34 -9.71
C GLN A 425 -71.57 15.58 -10.26
N THR A 426 -70.45 15.41 -10.95
CA THR A 426 -69.71 16.54 -11.55
C THR A 426 -70.51 17.29 -12.55
N LEU A 427 -71.32 16.61 -13.38
CA LEU A 427 -72.18 17.24 -14.34
C LEU A 427 -73.39 17.99 -13.70
N VAL A 428 -73.98 17.43 -12.65
CA VAL A 428 -75.01 18.10 -11.85
C VAL A 428 -74.42 19.29 -11.10
N GLU A 429 -73.23 19.15 -10.55
CA GLU A 429 -72.51 20.26 -9.91
C GLU A 429 -72.23 21.41 -10.87
N ASN A 430 -71.82 21.11 -12.11
CA ASN A 430 -71.61 22.10 -13.13
C ASN A 430 -72.96 22.80 -13.49
N ALA A 431 -74.08 22.07 -13.59
CA ALA A 431 -75.39 22.66 -13.81
C ALA A 431 -75.74 23.64 -12.66
N VAL A 432 -75.53 23.28 -11.43
CA VAL A 432 -75.78 24.15 -10.26
C VAL A 432 -74.84 25.34 -10.22
N LYS A 433 -73.57 25.14 -10.53
CA LYS A 433 -72.52 26.19 -10.46
C LYS A 433 -72.70 27.27 -11.52
N HIS A 434 -73.09 26.90 -12.72
CA HIS A 434 -73.10 27.81 -13.87
C HIS A 434 -74.50 28.46 -14.16
N ASN A 435 -75.55 28.10 -13.40
CA ASN A 435 -76.90 28.67 -13.58
C ASN A 435 -77.21 29.61 -12.39
N SER A 436 -78.00 30.67 -12.72
CA SER A 436 -78.62 31.58 -11.77
C SER A 436 -79.92 30.95 -11.28
N ILE A 437 -79.97 30.58 -9.98
CA ILE A 437 -81.13 29.91 -9.37
C ILE A 437 -81.91 30.93 -8.52
N THR A 438 -83.09 31.35 -8.99
CA THR A 438 -83.92 32.33 -8.30
C THR A 438 -85.34 31.83 -8.18
N GLY A 439 -86.16 32.47 -7.35
CA GLY A 439 -87.64 32.09 -7.24
C GLY A 439 -88.42 32.18 -8.49
N GLY A 440 -88.05 33.09 -9.43
CA GLY A 440 -88.69 33.21 -10.76
C GLY A 440 -88.07 32.31 -11.84
N ASN A 441 -86.93 31.61 -11.49
CA ASN A 441 -86.19 30.81 -12.47
C ASN A 441 -85.52 29.59 -11.78
N PRO A 442 -86.33 28.56 -11.50
CA PRO A 442 -85.82 27.34 -10.89
C PRO A 442 -84.94 26.54 -11.87
N LEU A 443 -83.98 25.82 -11.35
CA LEU A 443 -83.08 24.94 -12.13
C LEU A 443 -83.77 23.57 -12.30
N HIS A 444 -84.01 23.15 -13.49
CA HIS A 444 -84.51 21.82 -13.81
C HIS A 444 -83.40 20.99 -14.44
N ILE A 445 -83.09 19.87 -13.85
CA ILE A 445 -82.08 18.94 -14.34
C ILE A 445 -82.80 17.62 -14.67
N ARG A 446 -82.55 17.11 -15.86
CA ARG A 446 -83.07 15.83 -16.27
C ARG A 446 -82.02 14.88 -16.70
N ILE A 447 -81.97 13.69 -16.06
CA ILE A 447 -81.07 12.59 -16.43
C ILE A 447 -81.91 11.52 -17.09
N ARG A 448 -81.60 11.14 -18.33
CA ARG A 448 -82.32 10.09 -19.06
C ARG A 448 -81.36 9.21 -19.84
N THR A 449 -81.74 7.98 -20.09
CA THR A 449 -81.06 7.08 -21.01
C THR A 449 -81.71 7.09 -22.37
N GLU A 450 -80.91 7.03 -23.45
CA GLU A 450 -81.36 6.98 -24.82
C GLU A 450 -80.41 5.99 -25.58
N GLY A 451 -80.94 4.77 -25.83
CA GLY A 451 -80.14 3.68 -26.38
C GLY A 451 -79.00 3.33 -25.46
N GLU A 452 -77.79 3.32 -26.00
CA GLU A 452 -76.53 3.06 -25.22
C GLU A 452 -75.89 4.33 -24.64
N SER A 453 -76.61 5.42 -24.58
CA SER A 453 -76.09 6.69 -24.06
C SER A 453 -76.99 7.18 -22.91
N PHE A 454 -76.42 7.96 -22.02
CA PHE A 454 -77.16 8.72 -21.05
C PHE A 454 -77.00 10.22 -21.33
N LEU A 455 -78.07 10.98 -21.15
CA LEU A 455 -78.11 12.41 -21.36
C LEU A 455 -78.40 13.12 -20.05
N ILE A 456 -77.73 14.23 -19.83
CA ILE A 456 -78.00 15.14 -18.72
C ILE A 456 -78.36 16.49 -19.40
N GLU A 457 -79.54 16.97 -19.14
CA GLU A 457 -80.08 18.21 -19.70
C GLU A 457 -80.46 19.14 -18.54
N ASN A 458 -80.19 20.42 -18.69
CA ASN A 458 -80.70 21.41 -17.78
C ASN A 458 -81.19 22.67 -18.53
N ASN A 459 -82.13 23.40 -17.97
CA ASN A 459 -82.40 24.73 -18.45
C ASN A 459 -81.27 25.66 -18.19
N TYR A 460 -80.91 26.53 -19.11
CA TYR A 460 -79.76 27.38 -19.04
C TYR A 460 -80.10 28.83 -18.74
N THR A 461 -79.74 29.32 -17.60
CA THR A 461 -79.87 30.70 -17.17
C THR A 461 -78.54 31.17 -16.67
N PRO A 462 -77.68 31.81 -17.50
CA PRO A 462 -76.36 32.16 -17.12
C PRO A 462 -76.36 33.17 -15.96
N ARG A 463 -75.38 33.01 -15.05
CA ARG A 463 -75.07 34.01 -14.03
C ARG A 463 -74.56 35.28 -14.71
N SER A 464 -75.00 36.46 -14.23
CA SER A 464 -74.56 37.76 -14.78
C SER A 464 -73.18 38.21 -14.35
N ASP A 465 -72.47 37.43 -13.57
CA ASP A 465 -71.13 37.71 -13.13
C ASP A 465 -70.06 37.34 -14.15
N GLY A 466 -69.36 38.38 -14.60
CA GLY A 466 -68.44 38.44 -15.73
C GLY A 466 -67.18 37.60 -15.75
N ASP A 467 -67.27 36.31 -15.53
CA ASP A 467 -66.18 35.40 -15.78
C ASP A 467 -66.43 34.60 -17.09
N LYS A 468 -66.01 35.20 -18.20
CA LYS A 468 -65.99 34.57 -19.53
C LYS A 468 -64.91 33.49 -19.71
N GLU A 469 -64.19 33.14 -18.68
CA GLU A 469 -63.04 32.18 -18.81
C GLU A 469 -63.32 30.72 -18.43
N SER A 470 -64.60 30.40 -18.14
CA SER A 470 -64.90 28.96 -17.86
C SER A 470 -65.98 28.42 -18.80
N LEU A 471 -65.83 28.67 -20.09
CA LEU A 471 -66.48 27.80 -21.12
C LEU A 471 -65.71 26.47 -21.10
N GLY A 472 -66.02 25.67 -20.09
CA GLY A 472 -65.62 24.29 -20.10
C GLY A 472 -66.21 23.62 -21.30
N MET A 473 -65.36 23.04 -22.15
CA MET A 473 -65.78 22.15 -23.21
C MET A 473 -66.82 21.17 -22.66
N GLY A 474 -68.06 21.25 -23.13
CA GLY A 474 -69.03 20.22 -22.85
C GLY A 474 -68.46 18.90 -23.36
N CYS A 475 -68.04 18.07 -22.48
CA CYS A 475 -67.65 16.72 -22.83
C CYS A 475 -68.91 15.97 -23.18
N LEU A 476 -69.07 15.70 -24.47
CA LEU A 476 -69.88 14.57 -24.96
C LEU A 476 -69.09 13.31 -24.47
N LEU A 477 -69.61 12.64 -23.45
CA LEU A 477 -69.22 11.30 -23.06
C LEU A 477 -70.07 10.30 -23.81
#